data_40a55489ce2a75f44d80979c08ba23f8
#
_entry.id   40a55489ce2a75f44d80979c08ba23f8
#
_cell.length_a   1.000
_cell.length_b   1.000
_cell.length_c   1.000
_cell.angle_alpha   90.00
_cell.angle_beta   90.00
_cell.angle_gamma   90.00
#
_symmetry.space_group_name_H-M   'P 1'
#
loop_
_entity.id
_entity.type
_entity.pdbx_description
1 polymer ?
#
loop_
_entity_poly.entity_id
_entity_poly.type
_entity_poly.pdbx_seq_one_letter_code
_entity_poly.pdbx_strand_id
1 'polypeptide(L)'
;VAVALNIADLAEHAIDAVPDRVALICGDEKLTYAQLEEKANRLAHYLLEQGVKKDDKVGLYCRNRIEIVIAMLGIVKAGAILVNINYRYVEGELRYLFENSDMVALVHERQYSDRVANVLPETPNVKTILVVEDGSDNDFSRYGGVEFYSAIAGSSPERDFGERSADDIYLLYTGGTTGFPKGVMWRHEDIYRVLFGGTDFATGEFVKDEYDLAKAAAANPPMVRHPIPPMIHGATQSATWMSIFSGQTTVLAPEFNADEVWRTIHDHKVNLLFFTGDAMARPLLDALLAHQDKGNEYDLSSLFLLASTAALFSPSIKEKFLELLPNRVITDSIGSSETGFGGTSIVAKDAPHAGGPRVTIDHRTVVLDEEGNEVKPGSGVRGFIAKKGNIPVGYYKDEKKTAETFKTFNGVRYAIPGDFAEVEADGTVTMLGRGSVSINSGGEKIYPEEVEAALKGHPDVFDALVVGVPDPRYGQHVAAVVQPRPGARPALSELDTFVRSEIAGYKVPRSLWLVDEVKRSPAGKPDYRWAKEQTEARPADDVHAAHATA
;
A
#
# COMPACT_ATOMS: atom_id res chain seq x y z
N VAL A 1 3.80 35.11 -6.25
CA VAL A 1 4.84 34.15 -5.84
C VAL A 1 4.23 32.77 -6.06
N ALA A 2 4.85 31.92 -6.91
CA ALA A 2 4.40 30.56 -7.08
C ALA A 2 4.63 29.84 -5.73
N VAL A 3 3.61 29.18 -5.20
CA VAL A 3 3.67 28.40 -3.97
C VAL A 3 4.56 27.19 -4.23
N ALA A 4 5.66 27.06 -3.51
CA ALA A 4 6.57 25.95 -3.65
C ALA A 4 6.06 24.77 -2.78
N LEU A 5 5.25 23.87 -3.36
CA LEU A 5 4.73 22.70 -2.66
C LEU A 5 5.78 21.58 -2.61
N ASN A 6 6.86 21.81 -1.85
CA ASN A 6 7.86 20.80 -1.55
C ASN A 6 7.51 20.05 -0.27
N ILE A 7 7.70 18.74 -0.26
CA ILE A 7 7.36 17.86 0.88
C ILE A 7 8.08 18.28 2.16
N ALA A 8 9.36 18.71 2.07
CA ALA A 8 10.11 19.15 3.24
C ALA A 8 9.55 20.45 3.82
N ASP A 9 9.20 21.43 2.97
CA ASP A 9 8.61 22.71 3.41
C ASP A 9 7.24 22.49 4.06
N LEU A 10 6.40 21.64 3.46
CA LEU A 10 5.09 21.30 4.02
C LEU A 10 5.19 20.64 5.40
N ALA A 11 6.20 19.76 5.60
CA ALA A 11 6.46 19.17 6.91
C ALA A 11 6.93 20.24 7.91
N GLU A 12 7.84 21.12 7.51
CA GLU A 12 8.36 22.21 8.35
C GLU A 12 7.26 23.18 8.80
N HIS A 13 6.29 23.50 7.94
CA HIS A 13 5.14 24.33 8.32
C HIS A 13 4.29 23.68 9.45
N ALA A 14 4.07 22.37 9.38
CA ALA A 14 3.34 21.65 10.42
C ALA A 14 4.15 21.56 11.72
N ILE A 15 5.46 21.29 11.61
CA ILE A 15 6.39 21.22 12.75
C ILE A 15 6.39 22.57 13.50
N ASP A 16 6.50 23.67 12.78
CA ASP A 16 6.50 25.02 13.37
C ASP A 16 5.15 25.37 14.04
N ALA A 17 4.05 24.83 13.50
CA ALA A 17 2.72 25.07 14.05
C ALA A 17 2.45 24.29 15.36
N VAL A 18 3.03 23.10 15.52
CA VAL A 18 2.75 22.20 16.68
C VAL A 18 4.00 21.47 17.21
N PRO A 19 5.07 22.20 17.55
CA PRO A 19 6.40 21.59 17.86
C PRO A 19 6.37 20.63 19.05
N ASP A 20 5.56 20.91 20.06
CA ASP A 20 5.50 20.11 21.30
C ASP A 20 4.55 18.90 21.21
N ARG A 21 3.80 18.81 20.12
CA ARG A 21 2.86 17.69 19.92
C ARG A 21 3.62 16.41 19.62
N VAL A 22 3.14 15.26 20.13
CA VAL A 22 3.70 13.95 19.80
C VAL A 22 3.42 13.65 18.31
N ALA A 23 4.49 13.48 17.53
CA ALA A 23 4.42 13.13 16.12
C ALA A 23 4.41 11.61 15.91
N LEU A 24 5.30 10.89 16.60
CA LEU A 24 5.54 9.46 16.42
C LEU A 24 5.52 8.72 17.74
N ILE A 25 4.98 7.49 17.72
CA ILE A 25 5.02 6.52 18.81
C ILE A 25 5.43 5.17 18.22
N CYS A 26 6.40 4.46 18.83
CA CYS A 26 6.74 3.09 18.50
C CYS A 26 7.14 2.35 19.80
N GLY A 27 6.29 1.43 20.25
CA GLY A 27 6.44 0.85 21.59
C GLY A 27 6.40 1.93 22.68
N ASP A 28 7.43 1.98 23.50
CA ASP A 28 7.55 2.97 24.58
C ASP A 28 8.18 4.29 24.11
N GLU A 29 8.77 4.32 22.93
CA GLU A 29 9.43 5.51 22.39
C GLU A 29 8.41 6.48 21.78
N LYS A 30 8.60 7.78 22.10
CA LYS A 30 7.79 8.88 21.56
C LYS A 30 8.68 10.03 21.11
N LEU A 31 8.40 10.59 19.96
CA LEU A 31 9.00 11.84 19.49
C LEU A 31 7.95 12.92 19.32
N THR A 32 8.29 14.13 19.77
CA THR A 32 7.53 15.34 19.39
C THR A 32 7.90 15.77 17.98
N TYR A 33 7.12 16.70 17.41
CA TYR A 33 7.42 17.31 16.12
C TYR A 33 8.78 18.01 16.12
N ALA A 34 9.11 18.74 17.19
CA ALA A 34 10.43 19.37 17.34
C ALA A 34 11.57 18.35 17.40
N GLN A 35 11.38 17.23 18.11
CA GLN A 35 12.39 16.18 18.18
C GLN A 35 12.56 15.44 16.85
N LEU A 36 11.46 15.21 16.11
CA LEU A 36 11.50 14.66 14.75
C LEU A 36 12.29 15.59 13.83
N GLU A 37 12.03 16.88 13.89
CA GLU A 37 12.73 17.93 13.13
C GLU A 37 14.23 17.92 13.40
N GLU A 38 14.61 17.97 14.69
CA GLU A 38 16.02 17.97 15.10
C GLU A 38 16.76 16.75 14.53
N LYS A 39 16.20 15.55 14.71
CA LYS A 39 16.81 14.31 14.24
C LYS A 39 16.87 14.25 12.70
N ALA A 40 15.84 14.69 12.02
CA ALA A 40 15.80 14.75 10.55
C ALA A 40 16.83 15.76 10.00
N ASN A 41 16.99 16.93 10.63
CA ASN A 41 18.01 17.90 10.25
C ASN A 41 19.42 17.34 10.43
N ARG A 42 19.71 16.69 11.56
CA ARG A 42 20.99 16.02 11.81
C ARG A 42 21.29 14.96 10.75
N LEU A 43 20.29 14.15 10.40
CA LEU A 43 20.46 13.15 9.34
C LEU A 43 20.72 13.80 7.97
N ALA A 44 19.98 14.86 7.63
CA ALA A 44 20.18 15.57 6.38
C ALA A 44 21.59 16.14 6.27
N HIS A 45 22.10 16.81 7.33
CA HIS A 45 23.48 17.31 7.39
C HIS A 45 24.49 16.16 7.31
N TYR A 46 24.30 15.08 8.06
CA TYR A 46 25.18 13.92 7.97
C TYR A 46 25.28 13.37 6.53
N LEU A 47 24.15 13.21 5.83
CA LEU A 47 24.16 12.76 4.44
C LEU A 47 24.93 13.71 3.53
N LEU A 48 24.74 15.03 3.67
CA LEU A 48 25.48 16.04 2.91
C LEU A 48 26.98 16.01 3.24
N GLU A 49 27.37 15.87 4.49
CA GLU A 49 28.76 15.71 4.96
C GLU A 49 29.42 14.45 4.38
N GLN A 50 28.64 13.37 4.19
CA GLN A 50 29.11 12.15 3.53
C GLN A 50 29.14 12.26 1.99
N GLY A 51 28.80 13.42 1.44
CA GLY A 51 28.88 13.72 0.01
C GLY A 51 27.64 13.33 -0.79
N VAL A 52 26.51 13.01 -0.14
CA VAL A 52 25.22 12.86 -0.82
C VAL A 52 24.79 14.22 -1.37
N LYS A 53 24.32 14.25 -2.60
CA LYS A 53 23.98 15.47 -3.33
C LYS A 53 22.47 15.48 -3.62
N LYS A 54 21.99 16.63 -4.09
CA LYS A 54 20.64 16.75 -4.64
C LYS A 54 20.41 15.69 -5.71
N ASP A 55 19.22 15.08 -5.66
CA ASP A 55 18.77 14.00 -6.56
C ASP A 55 19.50 12.64 -6.40
N ASP A 56 20.47 12.52 -5.50
CA ASP A 56 21.04 11.23 -5.14
C ASP A 56 20.02 10.35 -4.42
N LYS A 57 20.13 9.04 -4.59
CA LYS A 57 19.16 8.07 -4.03
C LYS A 57 19.69 7.45 -2.75
N VAL A 58 18.81 7.50 -1.73
CA VAL A 58 19.08 6.92 -0.41
C VAL A 58 18.05 5.82 -0.14
N GLY A 59 18.51 4.60 0.04
CA GLY A 59 17.67 3.43 0.28
C GLY A 59 17.17 3.35 1.73
N LEU A 60 15.93 2.90 1.90
CA LEU A 60 15.32 2.59 3.19
C LEU A 60 14.95 1.10 3.23
N TYR A 61 15.74 0.30 3.93
CA TYR A 61 15.57 -1.15 4.09
C TYR A 61 15.22 -1.50 5.53
N CYS A 62 14.05 -1.00 5.96
CA CYS A 62 13.58 -1.05 7.33
C CYS A 62 12.10 -1.43 7.40
N ARG A 63 11.70 -1.97 8.57
CA ARG A 63 10.29 -2.10 8.97
C ARG A 63 9.77 -0.76 9.53
N ASN A 64 8.50 -0.74 9.97
CA ASN A 64 7.85 0.47 10.48
C ASN A 64 8.42 0.88 11.85
N ARG A 65 9.44 1.72 11.86
CA ARG A 65 10.11 2.25 13.05
C ARG A 65 10.21 3.77 13.00
N ILE A 66 10.54 4.38 14.11
CA ILE A 66 10.74 5.85 14.20
C ILE A 66 11.85 6.30 13.25
N GLU A 67 12.93 5.54 13.16
CA GLU A 67 14.10 5.85 12.34
C GLU A 67 13.77 5.93 10.85
N ILE A 68 12.83 5.11 10.34
CA ILE A 68 12.43 5.20 8.93
C ILE A 68 11.73 6.53 8.64
N VAL A 69 10.94 7.06 9.58
CA VAL A 69 10.25 8.36 9.40
C VAL A 69 11.25 9.51 9.52
N ILE A 70 12.19 9.43 10.47
CA ILE A 70 13.32 10.38 10.54
C ILE A 70 14.08 10.38 9.22
N ALA A 71 14.36 9.18 8.68
CA ALA A 71 15.08 9.03 7.41
C ALA A 71 14.29 9.59 6.22
N MET A 72 12.99 9.32 6.14
CA MET A 72 12.12 9.88 5.10
C MET A 72 12.20 11.42 5.09
N LEU A 73 12.07 12.05 6.26
CA LEU A 73 12.12 13.50 6.38
C LEU A 73 13.55 14.05 6.13
N GLY A 74 14.57 13.44 6.72
CA GLY A 74 15.96 13.88 6.56
C GLY A 74 16.46 13.80 5.12
N ILE A 75 16.09 12.74 4.38
CA ILE A 75 16.47 12.55 2.98
C ILE A 75 15.88 13.67 2.10
N VAL A 76 14.57 13.96 2.24
CA VAL A 76 13.95 15.04 1.44
C VAL A 76 14.45 16.42 1.84
N LYS A 77 14.82 16.63 3.11
CA LYS A 77 15.47 17.88 3.58
C LYS A 77 16.86 18.07 2.96
N ALA A 78 17.62 17.02 2.79
CA ALA A 78 18.92 17.04 2.11
C ALA A 78 18.79 17.28 0.58
N GLY A 79 17.58 17.30 0.04
CA GLY A 79 17.31 17.35 -1.40
C GLY A 79 17.60 16.03 -2.12
N ALA A 80 17.80 14.95 -1.38
CA ALA A 80 17.99 13.61 -1.91
C ALA A 80 16.63 12.90 -2.13
N ILE A 81 16.67 11.78 -2.84
CA ILE A 81 15.48 11.00 -3.20
C ILE A 81 15.47 9.70 -2.39
N LEU A 82 14.41 9.45 -1.67
CA LEU A 82 14.25 8.19 -0.96
C LEU A 82 13.89 7.04 -1.91
N VAL A 83 14.39 5.85 -1.63
CA VAL A 83 14.08 4.60 -2.32
C VAL A 83 13.57 3.59 -1.30
N ASN A 84 12.30 3.23 -1.41
CA ASN A 84 11.70 2.22 -0.56
C ASN A 84 12.16 0.81 -0.96
N ILE A 85 12.70 0.05 -0.02
CA ILE A 85 13.19 -1.31 -0.23
C ILE A 85 12.32 -2.27 0.55
N ASN A 86 11.78 -3.28 -0.12
CA ASN A 86 11.05 -4.33 0.56
C ASN A 86 11.97 -5.13 1.49
N TYR A 87 11.70 -5.11 2.80
CA TYR A 87 12.53 -5.77 3.81
C TYR A 87 12.59 -7.31 3.65
N ARG A 88 11.73 -7.89 2.81
CA ARG A 88 11.76 -9.32 2.46
C ARG A 88 12.72 -9.64 1.30
N TYR A 89 13.21 -8.63 0.59
CA TYR A 89 14.14 -8.85 -0.52
C TYR A 89 15.41 -9.52 -0.03
N VAL A 90 15.89 -10.44 -0.87
CA VAL A 90 17.16 -11.13 -0.71
C VAL A 90 18.21 -10.55 -1.67
N GLU A 91 19.43 -11.06 -1.63
CA GLU A 91 20.61 -10.48 -2.29
C GLU A 91 20.39 -10.15 -3.78
N GLY A 92 19.72 -11.03 -4.53
CA GLY A 92 19.49 -10.81 -5.97
C GLY A 92 18.60 -9.60 -6.26
N GLU A 93 17.55 -9.42 -5.45
CA GLU A 93 16.64 -8.29 -5.58
C GLU A 93 17.26 -7.00 -5.05
N LEU A 94 18.03 -7.08 -3.97
CA LEU A 94 18.76 -5.94 -3.41
C LEU A 94 19.80 -5.42 -4.42
N ARG A 95 20.59 -6.32 -5.02
CA ARG A 95 21.58 -5.97 -6.06
C ARG A 95 20.92 -5.21 -7.20
N TYR A 96 19.84 -5.80 -7.75
CA TYR A 96 19.09 -5.14 -8.81
C TYR A 96 18.63 -3.74 -8.40
N LEU A 97 18.05 -3.61 -7.22
CA LEU A 97 17.47 -2.34 -6.77
C LEU A 97 18.56 -1.28 -6.53
N PHE A 98 19.67 -1.64 -5.91
CA PHE A 98 20.79 -0.73 -5.66
C PHE A 98 21.37 -0.19 -6.96
N GLU A 99 21.55 -1.07 -7.96
CA GLU A 99 22.06 -0.68 -9.30
C GLU A 99 21.02 0.12 -10.09
N ASN A 100 19.78 -0.37 -10.17
CA ASN A 100 18.74 0.27 -10.96
C ASN A 100 18.42 1.69 -10.46
N SER A 101 18.40 1.89 -9.14
CA SER A 101 18.13 3.20 -8.53
C SER A 101 19.32 4.16 -8.53
N ASP A 102 20.54 3.72 -8.88
CA ASP A 102 21.79 4.49 -8.70
C ASP A 102 21.98 4.91 -7.23
N MET A 103 21.72 4.00 -6.31
CA MET A 103 21.77 4.26 -4.88
C MET A 103 23.18 4.61 -4.41
N VAL A 104 23.31 5.64 -3.56
CA VAL A 104 24.59 6.09 -3.00
C VAL A 104 24.68 5.90 -1.48
N ALA A 105 23.54 5.85 -0.80
CA ALA A 105 23.47 5.65 0.65
C ALA A 105 22.32 4.70 1.01
N LEU A 106 22.44 4.05 2.16
CA LEU A 106 21.49 3.06 2.66
C LEU A 106 21.24 3.24 4.14
N VAL A 107 19.99 3.22 4.55
CA VAL A 107 19.55 3.06 5.94
C VAL A 107 18.89 1.69 6.05
N HIS A 108 19.37 0.82 6.94
CA HIS A 108 18.79 -0.51 7.10
C HIS A 108 18.77 -0.96 8.57
N GLU A 109 17.86 -1.86 8.92
CA GLU A 109 17.85 -2.51 10.22
C GLU A 109 19.00 -3.53 10.33
N ARG A 110 19.55 -3.64 11.54
CA ARG A 110 20.72 -4.48 11.87
C ARG A 110 20.53 -5.95 11.48
N GLN A 111 19.34 -6.49 11.62
CA GLN A 111 19.03 -7.88 11.24
C GLN A 111 19.31 -8.19 9.76
N TYR A 112 19.35 -7.19 8.89
CA TYR A 112 19.63 -7.37 7.46
C TYR A 112 21.09 -7.23 7.07
N SER A 113 22.00 -7.05 8.04
CA SER A 113 23.43 -6.80 7.83
C SER A 113 24.11 -7.86 6.97
N ASP A 114 23.77 -9.13 7.13
CA ASP A 114 24.37 -10.21 6.33
C ASP A 114 24.02 -10.09 4.84
N ARG A 115 22.76 -9.80 4.51
CA ARG A 115 22.33 -9.58 3.12
C ARG A 115 22.99 -8.36 2.51
N VAL A 116 23.04 -7.26 3.27
CA VAL A 116 23.71 -6.02 2.84
C VAL A 116 25.18 -6.27 2.56
N ALA A 117 25.89 -6.93 3.49
CA ALA A 117 27.31 -7.26 3.34
C ALA A 117 27.61 -8.12 2.09
N ASN A 118 26.69 -9.02 1.74
CA ASN A 118 26.83 -9.88 0.56
C ASN A 118 26.64 -9.11 -0.76
N VAL A 119 25.86 -8.04 -0.76
CA VAL A 119 25.53 -7.27 -1.98
C VAL A 119 26.50 -6.10 -2.22
N LEU A 120 26.99 -5.45 -1.17
CA LEU A 120 27.83 -4.25 -1.28
C LEU A 120 29.08 -4.39 -2.15
N PRO A 121 29.83 -5.52 -2.17
CA PRO A 121 30.98 -5.68 -3.05
C PRO A 121 30.66 -5.54 -4.53
N GLU A 122 29.43 -5.84 -4.93
CA GLU A 122 28.95 -5.74 -6.33
C GLU A 122 28.27 -4.39 -6.61
N THR A 123 27.99 -3.59 -5.59
CA THR A 123 27.29 -2.30 -5.71
C THR A 123 28.12 -1.14 -5.13
N PRO A 124 29.30 -0.84 -5.70
CA PRO A 124 30.31 0.06 -5.13
C PRO A 124 29.87 1.53 -5.03
N ASN A 125 28.74 1.90 -5.62
CA ASN A 125 28.18 3.24 -5.52
C ASN A 125 27.57 3.51 -4.13
N VAL A 126 27.12 2.47 -3.41
CA VAL A 126 26.57 2.59 -2.05
C VAL A 126 27.72 2.72 -1.06
N LYS A 127 27.99 3.95 -0.60
CA LYS A 127 29.15 4.28 0.22
C LYS A 127 28.80 4.62 1.66
N THR A 128 27.64 5.23 1.87
CA THR A 128 27.19 5.68 3.19
C THR A 128 26.14 4.72 3.71
N ILE A 129 26.41 4.07 4.84
CA ILE A 129 25.51 3.03 5.36
C ILE A 129 25.24 3.30 6.84
N LEU A 130 23.96 3.54 7.14
CA LEU A 130 23.47 3.73 8.51
C LEU A 130 22.68 2.49 8.92
N VAL A 131 22.96 2.02 10.14
CA VAL A 131 22.37 0.81 10.72
C VAL A 131 21.46 1.17 11.87
N VAL A 132 20.20 0.80 11.75
CA VAL A 132 19.18 0.97 12.79
C VAL A 132 19.23 -0.22 13.73
N GLU A 133 19.39 0.03 15.01
CA GLU A 133 19.37 -1.00 16.05
C GLU A 133 17.97 -1.59 16.21
N ASP A 134 17.88 -2.90 16.16
CA ASP A 134 16.62 -3.65 16.23
C ASP A 134 16.62 -4.77 17.28
N GLY A 135 17.70 -4.85 18.07
CA GLY A 135 17.91 -5.88 19.08
C GLY A 135 18.57 -7.15 18.56
N SER A 136 18.87 -7.23 17.26
CA SER A 136 19.65 -8.33 16.68
C SER A 136 21.16 -8.14 16.95
N ASP A 137 21.96 -9.19 16.76
CA ASP A 137 23.40 -9.20 17.01
C ASP A 137 24.25 -9.30 15.73
N ASN A 138 23.65 -9.13 14.55
CA ASN A 138 24.35 -9.19 13.27
C ASN A 138 25.47 -8.15 13.19
N ASP A 139 26.64 -8.57 12.66
CA ASP A 139 27.82 -7.72 12.55
C ASP A 139 27.76 -6.82 11.31
N PHE A 140 27.71 -5.52 11.54
CA PHE A 140 27.73 -4.49 10.50
C PHE A 140 29.10 -3.78 10.35
N SER A 141 30.07 -4.10 11.20
CA SER A 141 31.40 -3.47 11.14
C SER A 141 32.19 -3.85 9.88
N ARG A 142 31.96 -5.05 9.35
CA ARG A 142 32.69 -5.64 8.21
C ARG A 142 32.51 -4.91 6.86
N TYR A 143 31.50 -4.04 6.76
CA TYR A 143 31.25 -3.23 5.56
C TYR A 143 31.23 -1.72 5.84
N GLY A 144 31.69 -1.31 7.02
CA GLY A 144 31.78 0.11 7.37
C GLY A 144 30.43 0.75 7.70
N GLY A 145 29.42 -0.04 8.08
CA GLY A 145 28.15 0.49 8.60
C GLY A 145 28.36 1.27 9.90
N VAL A 146 27.57 2.33 10.11
CA VAL A 146 27.59 3.16 11.32
C VAL A 146 26.21 3.13 11.95
N GLU A 147 26.16 2.96 13.29
CA GLU A 147 24.88 2.98 14.00
C GLU A 147 24.19 4.33 13.80
N PHE A 148 22.86 4.29 13.55
CA PHE A 148 22.06 5.40 13.05
C PHE A 148 22.17 6.66 13.93
N TYR A 149 21.89 6.55 15.22
CA TYR A 149 21.92 7.71 16.11
C TYR A 149 23.34 8.19 16.40
N SER A 150 24.31 7.29 16.47
CA SER A 150 25.72 7.64 16.62
C SER A 150 26.23 8.42 15.40
N ALA A 151 25.81 8.03 14.20
CA ALA A 151 26.19 8.71 12.97
C ALA A 151 25.72 10.18 12.95
N ILE A 152 24.48 10.43 13.32
CA ILE A 152 23.86 11.76 13.21
C ILE A 152 24.13 12.67 14.43
N ALA A 153 24.65 12.13 15.53
CA ALA A 153 24.78 12.85 16.80
C ALA A 153 25.64 14.14 16.71
N GLY A 154 26.66 14.13 15.85
CA GLY A 154 27.58 15.26 15.66
C GLY A 154 27.19 16.29 14.63
N SER A 155 26.21 15.97 13.77
CA SER A 155 25.79 16.84 12.67
C SER A 155 24.85 17.97 13.15
N SER A 156 24.76 19.05 12.39
CA SER A 156 23.97 20.22 12.73
C SER A 156 22.47 19.93 12.85
N PRO A 157 21.77 20.45 13.86
CA PRO A 157 20.31 20.38 13.96
C PRO A 157 19.60 21.53 13.21
N GLU A 158 20.36 22.47 12.65
CA GLU A 158 19.80 23.69 12.05
C GLU A 158 19.08 23.42 10.75
N ARG A 159 18.13 24.31 10.41
CA ARG A 159 17.34 24.27 9.18
C ARG A 159 17.96 25.24 8.15
N ASP A 160 19.12 24.90 7.59
CA ASP A 160 19.89 25.73 6.65
C ASP A 160 20.22 24.99 5.36
N PHE A 161 19.20 24.37 4.77
CA PHE A 161 19.32 23.59 3.53
C PHE A 161 19.17 24.47 2.29
N GLY A 162 19.65 23.93 1.13
CA GLY A 162 19.55 24.60 -0.16
C GLY A 162 18.12 24.77 -0.67
N GLU A 163 18.01 25.42 -1.84
CA GLU A 163 16.71 25.66 -2.50
C GLU A 163 16.01 24.35 -2.83
N ARG A 164 14.71 24.34 -2.59
CA ARG A 164 13.77 23.24 -2.85
C ARG A 164 12.79 23.63 -3.95
N SER A 165 12.25 22.66 -4.64
CA SER A 165 11.32 22.86 -5.75
C SER A 165 10.11 21.95 -5.62
N ALA A 166 8.97 22.42 -6.09
CA ALA A 166 7.79 21.60 -6.32
C ALA A 166 8.03 20.48 -7.35
N ASP A 167 9.06 20.65 -8.20
CA ASP A 167 9.49 19.70 -9.22
C ASP A 167 10.48 18.65 -8.72
N ASP A 168 10.96 18.75 -7.47
CA ASP A 168 11.82 17.74 -6.88
C ASP A 168 11.12 16.38 -6.94
N ILE A 169 11.90 15.29 -7.07
CA ILE A 169 11.36 13.97 -7.35
C ILE A 169 11.18 13.14 -6.08
N TYR A 170 10.00 12.54 -5.98
CA TYR A 170 9.68 11.48 -5.03
C TYR A 170 9.59 10.16 -5.80
N LEU A 171 10.33 9.15 -5.39
CA LEU A 171 10.47 7.89 -6.12
C LEU A 171 9.82 6.74 -5.33
N LEU A 172 8.83 6.08 -5.94
CA LEU A 172 8.17 4.91 -5.38
C LEU A 172 8.51 3.66 -6.18
N TYR A 173 9.33 2.78 -5.61
CA TYR A 173 9.51 1.46 -6.20
C TYR A 173 8.32 0.56 -5.87
N THR A 174 7.76 -0.05 -6.92
CA THR A 174 6.60 -0.94 -6.80
C THR A 174 7.02 -2.38 -7.08
N GLY A 175 6.58 -3.31 -6.25
CA GLY A 175 6.66 -4.73 -6.57
C GLY A 175 5.71 -5.04 -7.73
N GLY A 176 6.25 -5.24 -8.92
CA GLY A 176 5.47 -5.67 -10.08
C GLY A 176 5.03 -7.14 -9.95
N THR A 177 3.83 -7.47 -10.42
CA THR A 177 3.36 -8.86 -10.53
C THR A 177 4.09 -9.66 -11.61
N THR A 178 4.92 -9.01 -12.43
CA THR A 178 5.52 -9.57 -13.65
C THR A 178 7.00 -9.27 -13.82
N GLY A 179 7.79 -9.11 -12.74
CA GLY A 179 9.23 -8.86 -12.88
C GLY A 179 9.84 -8.05 -11.75
N PHE A 180 11.02 -7.50 -11.99
CA PHE A 180 11.72 -6.65 -11.03
C PHE A 180 10.95 -5.35 -10.71
N PRO A 181 11.12 -4.80 -9.48
CA PRO A 181 10.48 -3.56 -9.08
C PRO A 181 10.83 -2.40 -10.01
N LYS A 182 9.88 -1.50 -10.23
CA LYS A 182 10.07 -0.29 -11.05
C LYS A 182 9.82 0.96 -10.22
N GLY A 183 10.66 1.96 -10.38
CA GLY A 183 10.55 3.24 -9.68
C GLY A 183 9.59 4.19 -10.39
N VAL A 184 8.47 4.51 -9.77
CA VAL A 184 7.51 5.51 -10.26
C VAL A 184 7.95 6.88 -9.80
N MET A 185 8.22 7.78 -10.73
CA MET A 185 8.70 9.14 -10.47
C MET A 185 7.54 10.13 -10.34
N TRP A 186 7.42 10.74 -9.19
CA TRP A 186 6.47 11.81 -8.92
C TRP A 186 7.18 13.14 -8.69
N ARG A 187 6.62 14.27 -9.17
CA ARG A 187 7.00 15.58 -8.65
C ARG A 187 6.42 15.73 -7.24
N HIS A 188 7.11 16.44 -6.35
CA HIS A 188 6.65 16.68 -4.97
C HIS A 188 5.24 17.28 -4.93
N GLU A 189 4.95 18.30 -5.75
CA GLU A 189 3.61 18.88 -5.84
C GLU A 189 2.56 17.86 -6.25
N ASP A 190 2.84 17.07 -7.28
CA ASP A 190 1.85 16.13 -7.82
C ASP A 190 1.48 15.04 -6.82
N ILE A 191 2.47 14.44 -6.15
CA ILE A 191 2.21 13.41 -5.14
C ILE A 191 1.55 14.00 -3.88
N TYR A 192 1.93 15.21 -3.47
CA TYR A 192 1.26 15.92 -2.38
C TYR A 192 -0.22 16.10 -2.66
N ARG A 193 -0.57 16.61 -3.84
CA ARG A 193 -1.94 16.89 -4.22
C ARG A 193 -2.82 15.63 -4.28
N VAL A 194 -2.29 14.50 -4.73
CA VAL A 194 -3.11 13.30 -4.96
C VAL A 194 -2.98 12.21 -3.91
N LEU A 195 -1.92 12.23 -3.09
CA LEU A 195 -1.65 11.18 -2.10
C LEU A 195 -1.43 11.69 -0.70
N PHE A 196 -0.73 12.83 -0.53
CA PHE A 196 -0.21 13.23 0.77
C PHE A 196 -1.06 14.28 1.49
N GLY A 197 -2.33 14.42 1.11
CA GLY A 197 -3.29 15.27 1.80
C GLY A 197 -3.53 16.66 1.18
N GLY A 198 -2.95 16.94 0.01
CA GLY A 198 -3.15 18.19 -0.72
C GLY A 198 -4.51 18.30 -1.44
N THR A 199 -5.39 17.33 -1.24
CA THR A 199 -6.79 17.34 -1.71
C THR A 199 -7.71 17.16 -0.51
N ASP A 200 -8.74 17.99 -0.41
CA ASP A 200 -9.87 17.75 0.48
C ASP A 200 -10.73 16.63 -0.10
N PHE A 201 -10.75 15.47 0.56
CA PHE A 201 -11.47 14.28 0.07
C PHE A 201 -12.99 14.44 0.09
N ALA A 202 -13.54 15.38 0.85
CA ALA A 202 -14.98 15.63 0.88
C ALA A 202 -15.46 16.44 -0.32
N THR A 203 -14.64 17.40 -0.78
CA THR A 203 -14.98 18.29 -1.88
C THR A 203 -14.28 17.94 -3.20
N GLY A 204 -13.17 17.18 -3.15
CA GLY A 204 -12.29 16.90 -4.28
C GLY A 204 -11.41 18.09 -4.70
N GLU A 205 -11.48 19.22 -3.98
CA GLU A 205 -10.73 20.41 -4.26
C GLU A 205 -9.32 20.36 -3.68
N PHE A 206 -8.38 21.03 -4.32
CA PHE A 206 -7.04 21.19 -3.80
C PHE A 206 -7.00 22.13 -2.59
N VAL A 207 -6.17 21.79 -1.62
CA VAL A 207 -5.73 22.71 -0.57
C VAL A 207 -5.12 23.96 -1.24
N LYS A 208 -5.58 25.16 -0.85
CA LYS A 208 -5.30 26.40 -1.58
C LYS A 208 -3.96 27.01 -1.24
N ASP A 209 -3.56 26.89 0.03
CA ASP A 209 -2.37 27.51 0.60
C ASP A 209 -1.48 26.42 1.21
N GLU A 210 -0.17 26.51 1.05
CA GLU A 210 0.81 25.58 1.64
C GLU A 210 0.74 25.52 3.18
N TYR A 211 0.21 26.56 3.82
CA TYR A 211 0.02 26.63 5.28
C TYR A 211 -1.33 26.13 5.78
N ASP A 212 -2.27 25.79 4.91
CA ASP A 212 -3.64 25.47 5.34
C ASP A 212 -3.69 24.25 6.26
N LEU A 213 -2.92 23.19 5.97
CA LEU A 213 -2.84 22.02 6.84
C LEU A 213 -2.19 22.34 8.18
N ALA A 214 -1.13 23.16 8.19
CA ALA A 214 -0.47 23.63 9.41
C ALA A 214 -1.38 24.51 10.27
N LYS A 215 -2.13 25.42 9.66
CA LYS A 215 -3.15 26.22 10.35
C LYS A 215 -4.25 25.36 10.95
N ALA A 216 -4.72 24.35 10.20
CA ALA A 216 -5.70 23.40 10.69
C ALA A 216 -5.14 22.53 11.84
N ALA A 217 -3.88 22.15 11.76
CA ALA A 217 -3.18 21.43 12.82
C ALA A 217 -3.14 22.26 14.11
N ALA A 218 -2.77 23.52 14.04
CA ALA A 218 -2.74 24.42 15.22
C ALA A 218 -4.12 24.64 15.86
N ALA A 219 -5.17 24.65 15.03
CA ALA A 219 -6.54 24.92 15.48
C ALA A 219 -7.27 23.71 16.09
N ASN A 220 -6.82 22.47 15.78
CA ASN A 220 -7.52 21.25 16.15
C ASN A 220 -6.67 20.34 17.03
N PRO A 221 -7.27 19.52 17.90
CA PRO A 221 -6.57 18.46 18.61
C PRO A 221 -6.03 17.42 17.61
N PRO A 222 -4.93 16.71 17.96
CA PRO A 222 -4.37 15.69 17.08
C PRO A 222 -5.32 14.49 16.98
N MET A 223 -5.44 13.93 15.77
CA MET A 223 -5.86 12.54 15.62
C MET A 223 -4.67 11.62 15.81
N VAL A 224 -4.93 10.43 16.35
CA VAL A 224 -3.96 9.34 16.45
C VAL A 224 -4.25 8.32 15.37
N ARG A 225 -3.28 8.09 14.49
CA ARG A 225 -3.38 7.13 13.38
C ARG A 225 -2.45 5.95 13.60
N HIS A 226 -2.92 4.77 13.23
CA HIS A 226 -2.10 3.56 13.25
C HIS A 226 -2.10 2.91 11.86
N PRO A 227 -1.14 3.27 10.98
CA PRO A 227 -0.96 2.60 9.70
C PRO A 227 -0.16 1.31 9.91
N ILE A 228 -0.83 0.15 9.85
CA ILE A 228 -0.20 -1.15 10.11
C ILE A 228 0.48 -1.79 8.89
N PRO A 229 0.14 -1.47 7.61
CA PRO A 229 0.89 -2.04 6.49
C PRO A 229 2.33 -1.51 6.44
N PRO A 230 3.25 -2.27 5.82
CA PRO A 230 4.65 -1.86 5.75
C PRO A 230 4.88 -0.51 5.05
N MET A 231 5.81 0.29 5.60
CA MET A 231 6.22 1.60 5.06
C MET A 231 6.91 1.52 3.68
N ILE A 232 7.26 0.32 3.25
CA ILE A 232 7.74 0.07 1.89
C ILE A 232 6.68 0.36 0.81
N HIS A 233 5.40 0.50 1.19
CA HIS A 233 4.31 0.79 0.27
C HIS A 233 3.91 2.26 0.30
N GLY A 234 3.69 2.82 -0.90
CA GLY A 234 3.29 4.21 -1.08
C GLY A 234 2.04 4.62 -0.28
N ALA A 235 1.09 3.70 -0.09
CA ALA A 235 -0.11 3.97 0.70
C ALA A 235 0.21 4.23 2.20
N THR A 236 1.14 3.48 2.79
CA THR A 236 1.56 3.69 4.19
C THR A 236 2.43 4.92 4.34
N GLN A 237 3.32 5.18 3.37
CA GLN A 237 4.06 6.44 3.32
C GLN A 237 3.10 7.63 3.20
N SER A 238 2.08 7.51 2.35
CA SER A 238 1.02 8.51 2.21
C SER A 238 0.32 8.79 3.55
N ALA A 239 -0.13 7.77 4.25
CA ALA A 239 -0.77 7.92 5.56
C ALA A 239 0.15 8.63 6.57
N THR A 240 1.45 8.33 6.54
CA THR A 240 2.47 8.95 7.41
C THR A 240 2.73 10.41 7.04
N TRP A 241 2.93 10.73 5.76
CA TRP A 241 3.10 12.10 5.30
C TRP A 241 1.87 12.97 5.59
N MET A 242 0.65 12.45 5.33
CA MET A 242 -0.60 13.13 5.69
C MET A 242 -0.67 13.41 7.20
N SER A 243 -0.24 12.47 8.03
CA SER A 243 -0.18 12.69 9.49
C SER A 243 0.78 13.83 9.84
N ILE A 244 1.97 13.84 9.27
CA ILE A 244 2.99 14.87 9.51
C ILE A 244 2.46 16.24 9.10
N PHE A 245 1.98 16.40 7.87
CA PHE A 245 1.49 17.71 7.36
C PHE A 245 0.27 18.25 8.12
N SER A 246 -0.52 17.35 8.70
CA SER A 246 -1.72 17.70 9.47
C SER A 246 -1.48 17.74 10.99
N GLY A 247 -0.23 17.70 11.44
CA GLY A 247 0.11 17.76 12.86
C GLY A 247 -0.51 16.65 13.70
N GLN A 248 -0.64 15.44 13.17
CA GLN A 248 -1.27 14.29 13.82
C GLN A 248 -0.21 13.35 14.43
N THR A 249 -0.65 12.43 15.29
CA THR A 249 0.22 11.41 15.88
C THR A 249 0.15 10.12 15.07
N THR A 250 1.29 9.57 14.68
CA THR A 250 1.39 8.26 14.02
C THR A 250 1.95 7.23 14.99
N VAL A 251 1.21 6.14 15.21
CA VAL A 251 1.68 4.98 15.97
C VAL A 251 2.23 3.96 14.98
N LEU A 252 3.47 3.54 15.19
CA LEU A 252 4.19 2.61 14.34
C LEU A 252 4.35 1.27 15.05
N ALA A 253 4.35 0.18 14.30
CA ALA A 253 4.70 -1.15 14.77
C ALA A 253 5.56 -1.85 13.72
N PRO A 254 6.74 -2.40 14.09
CA PRO A 254 7.63 -3.08 13.15
C PRO A 254 7.02 -4.33 12.52
N GLU A 255 6.12 -4.99 13.23
CA GLU A 255 5.47 -6.24 12.83
C GLU A 255 3.96 -6.14 13.01
N PHE A 256 3.24 -6.84 12.13
CA PHE A 256 1.80 -6.98 12.26
C PHE A 256 1.46 -8.11 13.24
N ASN A 257 0.75 -7.77 14.30
CA ASN A 257 0.14 -8.70 15.23
C ASN A 257 -1.25 -8.19 15.59
N ALA A 258 -2.28 -8.96 15.31
CA ALA A 258 -3.67 -8.53 15.45
C ALA A 258 -4.06 -8.18 16.90
N ASP A 259 -3.58 -8.95 17.89
CA ASP A 259 -3.84 -8.67 19.30
C ASP A 259 -3.15 -7.39 19.75
N GLU A 260 -1.89 -7.17 19.33
CA GLU A 260 -1.15 -5.95 19.62
C GLU A 260 -1.80 -4.72 18.97
N VAL A 261 -2.41 -4.85 17.80
CA VAL A 261 -3.14 -3.73 17.16
C VAL A 261 -4.31 -3.28 18.04
N TRP A 262 -5.10 -4.21 18.58
CA TRP A 262 -6.22 -3.85 19.46
C TRP A 262 -5.75 -3.25 20.80
N ARG A 263 -4.66 -3.78 21.35
CA ARG A 263 -4.00 -3.20 22.53
C ARG A 263 -3.51 -1.78 22.24
N THR A 264 -2.84 -1.58 21.12
CA THR A 264 -2.34 -0.27 20.66
C THR A 264 -3.48 0.76 20.56
N ILE A 265 -4.64 0.34 20.02
CA ILE A 265 -5.82 1.21 19.94
C ILE A 265 -6.29 1.61 21.33
N HIS A 266 -6.35 0.67 22.27
CA HIS A 266 -6.72 0.93 23.67
C HIS A 266 -5.73 1.89 24.34
N ASP A 267 -4.43 1.61 24.28
CA ASP A 267 -3.39 2.30 25.05
C ASP A 267 -3.15 3.72 24.53
N HIS A 268 -3.11 3.89 23.20
CA HIS A 268 -2.80 5.17 22.56
C HIS A 268 -4.02 5.91 22.04
N LYS A 269 -5.23 5.42 22.33
CA LYS A 269 -6.51 6.04 21.92
C LYS A 269 -6.54 6.34 20.42
N VAL A 270 -6.17 5.33 19.60
CA VAL A 270 -6.14 5.44 18.15
C VAL A 270 -7.51 5.79 17.60
N ASN A 271 -7.56 6.76 16.71
CA ASN A 271 -8.77 7.25 16.06
C ASN A 271 -9.00 6.61 14.70
N LEU A 272 -7.91 6.35 13.96
CA LEU A 272 -7.95 5.79 12.63
C LEU A 272 -6.99 4.60 12.53
N LEU A 273 -7.52 3.44 12.19
CA LEU A 273 -6.75 2.25 11.82
C LEU A 273 -6.69 2.13 10.31
N PHE A 274 -5.47 2.10 9.75
CA PHE A 274 -5.24 1.91 8.32
C PHE A 274 -4.61 0.54 8.07
N PHE A 275 -5.20 -0.25 7.15
CA PHE A 275 -4.76 -1.60 6.83
C PHE A 275 -4.99 -1.93 5.34
N THR A 276 -4.62 -3.14 4.89
CA THR A 276 -4.77 -3.57 3.50
C THR A 276 -5.58 -4.86 3.40
N GLY A 277 -6.82 -4.72 2.94
CA GLY A 277 -7.71 -5.82 2.57
C GLY A 277 -7.83 -6.96 3.59
N ASP A 278 -8.31 -8.09 3.12
CA ASP A 278 -8.63 -9.26 3.94
C ASP A 278 -7.42 -9.87 4.65
N ALA A 279 -6.23 -9.75 4.08
CA ALA A 279 -5.02 -10.31 4.67
C ALA A 279 -4.71 -9.76 6.07
N MET A 280 -5.12 -8.52 6.33
CA MET A 280 -5.03 -7.90 7.66
C MET A 280 -6.36 -7.85 8.37
N ALA A 281 -7.46 -7.58 7.63
CA ALA A 281 -8.78 -7.44 8.20
C ALA A 281 -9.27 -8.73 8.87
N ARG A 282 -9.01 -9.91 8.27
CA ARG A 282 -9.48 -11.18 8.83
C ARG A 282 -8.77 -11.54 10.15
N PRO A 283 -7.43 -11.52 10.27
CA PRO A 283 -6.78 -11.71 11.57
C PRO A 283 -7.23 -10.70 12.63
N LEU A 284 -7.44 -9.44 12.26
CA LEU A 284 -7.98 -8.42 13.17
C LEU A 284 -9.38 -8.78 13.66
N LEU A 285 -10.26 -9.24 12.76
CA LEU A 285 -11.61 -9.66 13.10
C LEU A 285 -11.60 -10.87 14.03
N ASP A 286 -10.80 -11.90 13.70
CA ASP A 286 -10.70 -13.12 14.49
C ASP A 286 -10.15 -12.84 15.90
N ALA A 287 -9.15 -11.95 16.03
CA ALA A 287 -8.63 -11.51 17.33
C ALA A 287 -9.71 -10.75 18.14
N LEU A 288 -10.46 -9.85 17.49
CA LEU A 288 -11.52 -9.10 18.15
C LEU A 288 -12.63 -10.02 18.70
N LEU A 289 -13.06 -11.02 17.92
CA LEU A 289 -14.01 -12.03 18.34
C LEU A 289 -13.49 -12.83 19.54
N ALA A 290 -12.23 -13.28 19.48
CA ALA A 290 -11.62 -14.04 20.57
C ALA A 290 -11.51 -13.23 21.88
N HIS A 291 -11.36 -11.90 21.78
CA HIS A 291 -11.37 -11.01 22.95
C HIS A 291 -12.77 -10.82 23.52
N GLN A 292 -13.79 -10.67 22.67
CA GLN A 292 -15.18 -10.55 23.11
C GLN A 292 -15.65 -11.80 23.88
N ASP A 293 -15.31 -12.98 23.39
CA ASP A 293 -15.62 -14.25 24.05
C ASP A 293 -14.98 -14.39 25.44
N LYS A 294 -13.86 -13.70 25.67
CA LYS A 294 -13.14 -13.67 26.96
C LYS A 294 -13.58 -12.51 27.88
N GLY A 295 -14.59 -11.71 27.51
CA GLY A 295 -15.02 -10.54 28.25
C GLY A 295 -14.13 -9.33 27.97
N ASN A 296 -14.06 -8.91 26.72
CA ASN A 296 -13.19 -7.87 26.17
C ASN A 296 -12.92 -6.69 27.10
N GLU A 297 -11.65 -6.47 27.46
CA GLU A 297 -11.18 -5.40 28.34
C GLU A 297 -10.69 -4.16 27.57
N TYR A 298 -10.62 -4.20 26.22
CA TYR A 298 -10.13 -3.08 25.43
C TYR A 298 -11.18 -1.98 25.26
N ASP A 299 -10.80 -0.76 25.62
CA ASP A 299 -11.57 0.44 25.30
C ASP A 299 -11.24 0.88 23.86
N LEU A 300 -12.14 0.61 22.93
CA LEU A 300 -12.06 0.98 21.52
C LEU A 300 -12.89 2.23 21.18
N SER A 301 -13.36 2.98 22.19
CA SER A 301 -14.26 4.13 21.99
C SER A 301 -13.64 5.26 21.16
N SER A 302 -12.31 5.38 21.19
CA SER A 302 -11.56 6.37 20.41
C SER A 302 -11.52 6.07 18.91
N LEU A 303 -11.59 4.79 18.52
CA LEU A 303 -11.55 4.36 17.13
C LEU A 303 -12.85 4.73 16.43
N PHE A 304 -12.80 5.56 15.39
CA PHE A 304 -13.98 5.88 14.60
C PHE A 304 -13.86 5.50 13.13
N LEU A 305 -12.63 5.34 12.59
CA LEU A 305 -12.40 5.05 11.18
C LEU A 305 -11.52 3.80 10.99
N LEU A 306 -12.04 2.88 10.21
CA LEU A 306 -11.33 1.72 9.65
C LEU A 306 -11.11 1.99 8.16
N ALA A 307 -9.89 2.28 7.76
CA ALA A 307 -9.55 2.62 6.39
C ALA A 307 -8.75 1.48 5.72
N SER A 308 -9.25 0.97 4.60
CA SER A 308 -8.59 -0.06 3.80
C SER A 308 -8.26 0.44 2.40
N THR A 309 -7.22 -0.14 1.79
CA THR A 309 -6.84 0.08 0.39
C THR A 309 -5.96 -1.06 -0.14
N ALA A 310 -5.60 -0.98 -1.41
CA ALA A 310 -4.56 -1.76 -2.09
C ALA A 310 -4.84 -3.26 -2.29
N ALA A 311 -5.76 -3.87 -1.57
CA ALA A 311 -6.15 -5.27 -1.72
C ALA A 311 -7.66 -5.42 -1.46
N LEU A 312 -8.22 -6.54 -1.93
CA LEU A 312 -9.64 -6.82 -1.72
C LEU A 312 -9.99 -6.82 -0.22
N PHE A 313 -11.00 -6.04 0.13
CA PHE A 313 -11.67 -6.05 1.42
C PHE A 313 -13.09 -6.58 1.23
N SER A 314 -13.28 -7.85 1.57
CA SER A 314 -14.52 -8.60 1.26
C SER A 314 -15.73 -8.03 1.97
N PRO A 315 -16.90 -8.00 1.31
CA PRO A 315 -18.17 -7.53 1.91
C PRO A 315 -18.50 -8.23 3.22
N SER A 316 -18.34 -9.56 3.27
CA SER A 316 -18.62 -10.36 4.46
C SER A 316 -17.78 -9.98 5.69
N ILE A 317 -16.51 -9.57 5.47
CA ILE A 317 -15.66 -9.10 6.57
C ILE A 317 -16.04 -7.68 6.99
N LYS A 318 -16.38 -6.81 6.04
CA LYS A 318 -16.88 -5.45 6.34
C LYS A 318 -18.14 -5.50 7.21
N GLU A 319 -19.10 -6.36 6.86
CA GLU A 319 -20.32 -6.58 7.64
C GLU A 319 -20.04 -7.02 9.06
N LYS A 320 -19.13 -7.99 9.22
CA LYS A 320 -18.73 -8.44 10.56
C LYS A 320 -18.10 -7.33 11.40
N PHE A 321 -17.27 -6.49 10.82
CA PHE A 321 -16.74 -5.31 11.52
C PHE A 321 -17.86 -4.34 11.93
N LEU A 322 -18.85 -4.10 11.06
CA LEU A 322 -20.00 -3.22 11.40
C LEU A 322 -20.91 -3.83 12.47
N GLU A 323 -21.01 -5.16 12.56
CA GLU A 323 -21.73 -5.84 13.65
C GLU A 323 -21.00 -5.67 15.00
N LEU A 324 -19.67 -5.88 15.02
CA LEU A 324 -18.86 -5.87 16.24
C LEU A 324 -18.50 -4.47 16.72
N LEU A 325 -18.35 -3.54 15.80
CA LEU A 325 -17.97 -2.15 16.03
C LEU A 325 -19.05 -1.22 15.47
N PRO A 326 -20.27 -1.22 16.04
CA PRO A 326 -21.35 -0.38 15.55
C PRO A 326 -20.95 1.10 15.63
N ASN A 327 -21.43 1.92 14.72
CA ASN A 327 -21.15 3.36 14.60
C ASN A 327 -19.70 3.70 14.21
N ARG A 328 -18.93 2.76 13.66
CA ARG A 328 -17.65 3.05 13.00
C ARG A 328 -17.87 3.29 11.52
N VAL A 329 -17.01 4.13 10.96
CA VAL A 329 -16.95 4.34 9.52
C VAL A 329 -15.93 3.37 8.95
N ILE A 330 -16.31 2.65 7.89
CA ILE A 330 -15.38 1.84 7.11
C ILE A 330 -15.22 2.52 5.75
N THR A 331 -13.98 2.80 5.37
CA THR A 331 -13.65 3.28 4.03
C THR A 331 -12.82 2.24 3.29
N ASP A 332 -13.11 2.09 2.01
CA ASP A 332 -12.34 1.23 1.12
C ASP A 332 -11.94 2.05 -0.10
N SER A 333 -10.63 2.22 -0.30
CA SER A 333 -10.08 3.13 -1.29
C SER A 333 -9.32 2.38 -2.35
N ILE A 334 -9.40 2.86 -3.59
CA ILE A 334 -8.61 2.37 -4.71
C ILE A 334 -7.50 3.35 -5.06
N GLY A 335 -6.40 2.81 -5.55
CA GLY A 335 -5.27 3.58 -6.03
C GLY A 335 -4.10 2.68 -6.39
N SER A 336 -3.12 3.27 -7.02
CA SER A 336 -1.86 2.61 -7.36
C SER A 336 -0.71 3.60 -7.23
N SER A 337 0.52 3.10 -7.29
CA SER A 337 1.70 3.98 -7.32
C SER A 337 1.73 4.86 -8.57
N GLU A 338 1.07 4.45 -9.65
CA GLU A 338 0.99 5.15 -10.93
C GLU A 338 -0.15 6.18 -11.01
N THR A 339 -1.20 6.02 -10.22
CA THR A 339 -2.38 6.90 -10.27
C THR A 339 -2.56 7.75 -9.03
N GLY A 340 -1.89 7.39 -7.93
CA GLY A 340 -2.22 7.93 -6.63
C GLY A 340 -3.60 7.46 -6.17
N PHE A 341 -4.28 8.27 -5.36
CA PHE A 341 -5.64 8.00 -4.93
C PHE A 341 -6.62 8.08 -6.10
N GLY A 342 -7.40 7.04 -6.32
CA GLY A 342 -8.36 6.91 -7.44
C GLY A 342 -9.82 7.10 -7.05
N GLY A 343 -10.17 6.76 -5.81
CA GLY A 343 -11.53 6.85 -5.32
C GLY A 343 -11.71 6.11 -4.00
N THR A 344 -12.86 6.29 -3.37
CA THR A 344 -13.20 5.64 -2.11
C THR A 344 -14.68 5.25 -2.05
N SER A 345 -14.99 4.24 -1.28
CA SER A 345 -16.34 3.97 -0.80
C SER A 345 -16.42 4.12 0.70
N ILE A 346 -17.55 4.63 1.17
CA ILE A 346 -17.93 4.54 2.57
C ILE A 346 -18.88 3.35 2.68
N VAL A 347 -18.48 2.35 3.46
CA VAL A 347 -19.31 1.15 3.63
C VAL A 347 -20.29 1.41 4.76
N ALA A 348 -21.57 1.36 4.42
CA ALA A 348 -22.66 1.41 5.36
C ALA A 348 -23.25 0.00 5.56
N LYS A 349 -23.89 -0.22 6.70
CA LYS A 349 -24.70 -1.40 6.94
C LYS A 349 -25.79 -1.48 5.86
N ASP A 350 -26.01 -2.63 5.32
CA ASP A 350 -27.04 -2.90 4.26
C ASP A 350 -26.69 -2.34 2.85
N ALA A 351 -25.44 -2.03 2.56
CA ALA A 351 -25.03 -1.65 1.20
C ALA A 351 -25.19 -2.85 0.23
N PRO A 352 -25.69 -2.64 -1.00
CA PRO A 352 -25.84 -3.73 -1.96
C PRO A 352 -24.49 -4.33 -2.32
N HIS A 353 -24.38 -5.66 -2.24
CA HIS A 353 -23.21 -6.44 -2.65
C HIS A 353 -23.21 -6.57 -4.18
N ALA A 354 -22.68 -5.60 -4.89
CA ALA A 354 -22.38 -5.75 -6.30
C ALA A 354 -20.90 -6.08 -6.45
N GLY A 355 -20.57 -7.12 -7.22
CA GLY A 355 -19.23 -7.67 -7.36
C GLY A 355 -18.12 -6.64 -7.50
N GLY A 356 -16.99 -6.90 -6.84
CA GLY A 356 -15.85 -5.98 -6.77
C GLY A 356 -16.07 -4.76 -5.86
N PRO A 357 -15.02 -4.02 -5.51
CA PRO A 357 -15.16 -2.79 -4.77
C PRO A 357 -15.80 -1.71 -5.65
N ARG A 358 -16.90 -1.13 -5.17
CA ARG A 358 -17.60 -0.01 -5.79
C ARG A 358 -17.17 1.27 -5.11
N VAL A 359 -16.68 2.25 -5.88
CA VAL A 359 -16.10 3.48 -5.36
C VAL A 359 -16.68 4.73 -6.03
N THR A 360 -16.70 5.80 -5.27
CA THR A 360 -16.88 7.16 -5.82
C THR A 360 -15.51 7.68 -6.25
N ILE A 361 -15.42 8.12 -7.48
CA ILE A 361 -14.20 8.68 -8.07
C ILE A 361 -14.25 10.20 -8.14
N ASP A 362 -13.08 10.87 -8.16
CA ASP A 362 -12.98 12.30 -8.41
C ASP A 362 -13.01 12.60 -9.93
N HIS A 363 -13.15 13.86 -10.28
CA HIS A 363 -13.18 14.33 -11.69
C HIS A 363 -11.86 14.10 -12.46
N ARG A 364 -10.79 13.72 -11.79
CA ARG A 364 -9.48 13.40 -12.39
C ARG A 364 -9.33 11.91 -12.66
N THR A 365 -10.17 11.09 -12.06
CA THR A 365 -10.24 9.65 -12.29
C THR A 365 -11.37 9.35 -13.25
N VAL A 366 -11.08 8.65 -14.33
CA VAL A 366 -12.06 8.30 -15.39
C VAL A 366 -11.91 6.83 -15.77
N VAL A 367 -12.90 6.31 -16.49
CA VAL A 367 -12.79 5.01 -17.16
C VAL A 367 -12.73 5.28 -18.66
N LEU A 368 -11.70 4.76 -19.34
CA LEU A 368 -11.48 4.94 -20.78
C LEU A 368 -11.71 3.62 -21.53
N ASP A 369 -12.37 3.69 -22.68
CA ASP A 369 -12.41 2.58 -23.64
C ASP A 369 -11.06 2.38 -24.35
N GLU A 370 -10.95 1.41 -25.26
CA GLU A 370 -9.71 1.11 -25.98
C GLU A 370 -9.28 2.26 -26.91
N GLU A 371 -10.21 3.08 -27.39
CA GLU A 371 -9.99 4.24 -28.23
C GLU A 371 -9.60 5.49 -27.42
N GLY A 372 -9.67 5.44 -26.09
CA GLY A 372 -9.36 6.56 -25.19
C GLY A 372 -10.51 7.54 -24.96
N ASN A 373 -11.76 7.13 -25.23
CA ASN A 373 -12.94 7.91 -24.89
C ASN A 373 -13.41 7.58 -23.47
N GLU A 374 -13.95 8.59 -22.77
CA GLU A 374 -14.55 8.37 -21.45
C GLU A 374 -15.84 7.53 -21.56
N VAL A 375 -15.89 6.44 -20.81
CA VAL A 375 -17.04 5.53 -20.74
C VAL A 375 -18.21 6.23 -20.05
N LYS A 376 -19.39 6.20 -20.71
CA LYS A 376 -20.61 6.84 -20.18
C LYS A 376 -21.21 6.01 -19.04
N PRO A 377 -21.71 6.66 -17.96
CA PRO A 377 -22.44 5.98 -16.89
C PRO A 377 -23.58 5.10 -17.41
N GLY A 378 -23.67 3.88 -16.87
CA GLY A 378 -24.74 2.92 -17.20
C GLY A 378 -24.71 2.35 -18.61
N SER A 379 -23.62 2.54 -19.36
CA SER A 379 -23.50 2.01 -20.74
C SER A 379 -23.21 0.50 -20.80
N GLY A 380 -22.78 -0.12 -19.69
CA GLY A 380 -22.30 -1.51 -19.64
C GLY A 380 -20.98 -1.73 -20.38
N VAL A 381 -20.32 -0.65 -20.83
CA VAL A 381 -19.00 -0.72 -21.46
C VAL A 381 -17.93 -0.83 -20.40
N ARG A 382 -17.06 -1.84 -20.52
CA ARG A 382 -15.89 -2.02 -19.69
C ARG A 382 -14.71 -1.24 -20.26
N GLY A 383 -13.97 -0.56 -19.41
CA GLY A 383 -12.80 0.19 -19.81
C GLY A 383 -11.68 0.12 -18.77
N PHE A 384 -10.63 0.86 -19.01
CA PHE A 384 -9.50 0.97 -18.11
C PHE A 384 -9.68 2.16 -17.17
N ILE A 385 -9.43 1.94 -15.86
CA ILE A 385 -9.33 3.09 -14.95
C ILE A 385 -8.11 3.92 -15.33
N ALA A 386 -8.28 5.22 -15.39
CA ALA A 386 -7.27 6.17 -15.80
C ALA A 386 -7.29 7.42 -14.91
N LYS A 387 -6.13 8.00 -14.68
CA LYS A 387 -5.97 9.26 -13.94
C LYS A 387 -5.38 10.32 -14.85
N LYS A 388 -5.91 11.56 -14.79
CA LYS A 388 -5.41 12.75 -15.48
C LYS A 388 -5.03 13.86 -14.51
N GLY A 389 -4.28 14.85 -14.98
CA GLY A 389 -3.82 15.99 -14.18
C GLY A 389 -2.50 15.69 -13.45
N ASN A 390 -2.52 15.73 -12.12
CA ASN A 390 -1.34 15.44 -11.31
C ASN A 390 -1.05 13.92 -11.33
N ILE A 391 -0.16 13.49 -12.20
CA ILE A 391 0.25 12.11 -12.44
C ILE A 391 1.77 12.00 -12.53
N PRO A 392 2.35 10.81 -12.33
CA PRO A 392 3.81 10.61 -12.40
C PRO A 392 4.44 11.10 -13.70
N VAL A 393 5.69 11.50 -13.61
CA VAL A 393 6.52 11.82 -14.77
C VAL A 393 6.72 10.57 -15.64
N GLY A 394 6.91 9.41 -15.02
CA GLY A 394 7.14 8.12 -15.68
C GLY A 394 7.78 7.12 -14.74
N TYR A 395 8.35 6.07 -15.31
CA TYR A 395 9.19 5.12 -14.59
C TYR A 395 10.68 5.48 -14.74
N TYR A 396 11.42 5.37 -13.66
CA TYR A 396 12.85 5.61 -13.65
C TYR A 396 13.59 4.58 -14.51
N LYS A 397 14.36 5.04 -15.48
CA LYS A 397 15.11 4.21 -16.44
C LYS A 397 14.26 3.19 -17.22
N ASP A 398 12.97 3.43 -17.42
CA ASP A 398 12.12 2.54 -18.21
C ASP A 398 11.17 3.34 -19.12
N GLU A 399 11.72 3.88 -20.22
CA GLU A 399 10.96 4.64 -21.21
C GLU A 399 9.86 3.81 -21.88
N LYS A 400 10.12 2.52 -22.12
CA LYS A 400 9.16 1.62 -22.74
C LYS A 400 7.93 1.46 -21.84
N LYS A 401 8.13 1.14 -20.57
CA LYS A 401 7.03 1.00 -19.62
C LYS A 401 6.32 2.32 -19.36
N THR A 402 7.07 3.43 -19.39
CA THR A 402 6.49 4.78 -19.30
C THR A 402 5.52 5.03 -20.45
N ALA A 403 5.91 4.75 -21.69
CA ALA A 403 5.04 4.92 -22.86
C ALA A 403 3.81 3.99 -22.85
N GLU A 404 3.97 2.77 -22.33
CA GLU A 404 2.86 1.81 -22.20
C GLU A 404 1.82 2.25 -21.17
N THR A 405 2.26 2.85 -20.05
CA THR A 405 1.41 3.19 -18.91
C THR A 405 0.85 4.63 -18.98
N PHE A 406 1.68 5.57 -19.45
CA PHE A 406 1.31 6.99 -19.53
C PHE A 406 1.01 7.37 -20.97
N LYS A 407 -0.26 7.31 -21.35
CA LYS A 407 -0.75 7.53 -22.71
C LYS A 407 -1.39 8.89 -22.87
N THR A 408 -1.33 9.43 -24.09
CA THR A 408 -1.99 10.69 -24.43
C THR A 408 -3.12 10.42 -25.41
N PHE A 409 -4.34 10.80 -25.03
CA PHE A 409 -5.53 10.77 -25.88
C PHE A 409 -6.12 12.18 -25.96
N ASN A 410 -6.42 12.65 -27.18
CA ASN A 410 -7.00 13.97 -27.42
C ASN A 410 -6.24 15.13 -26.72
N GLY A 411 -4.90 15.04 -26.65
CA GLY A 411 -4.05 16.06 -26.02
C GLY A 411 -3.98 15.99 -24.49
N VAL A 412 -4.67 15.05 -23.85
CA VAL A 412 -4.63 14.84 -22.39
C VAL A 412 -3.80 13.60 -22.07
N ARG A 413 -2.86 13.76 -21.12
CA ARG A 413 -2.01 12.67 -20.65
C ARG A 413 -2.67 11.95 -19.48
N TYR A 414 -2.73 10.62 -19.55
CA TYR A 414 -3.34 9.73 -18.58
C TYR A 414 -2.33 8.72 -18.04
N ALA A 415 -2.45 8.37 -16.76
CA ALA A 415 -1.84 7.17 -16.17
C ALA A 415 -2.87 6.03 -16.22
N ILE A 416 -2.52 4.92 -16.89
CA ILE A 416 -3.39 3.77 -17.13
C ILE A 416 -2.66 2.50 -16.68
N PRO A 417 -2.77 2.10 -15.39
CA PRO A 417 -2.02 0.94 -14.85
C PRO A 417 -2.51 -0.42 -15.33
N GLY A 418 -3.69 -0.47 -15.99
CA GLY A 418 -4.25 -1.68 -16.59
C GLY A 418 -5.34 -2.36 -15.76
N ASP A 419 -5.90 -1.65 -14.78
CA ASP A 419 -7.06 -2.13 -14.02
C ASP A 419 -8.35 -1.84 -14.81
N PHE A 420 -9.22 -2.85 -14.95
CA PHE A 420 -10.52 -2.71 -15.61
C PHE A 420 -11.59 -2.24 -14.64
N ALA A 421 -12.53 -1.48 -15.19
CA ALA A 421 -13.66 -0.97 -14.43
C ALA A 421 -14.91 -0.79 -15.32
N GLU A 422 -16.05 -0.66 -14.67
CA GLU A 422 -17.33 -0.31 -15.27
C GLU A 422 -17.92 0.91 -14.56
N VAL A 423 -18.52 1.84 -15.32
CA VAL A 423 -19.16 3.02 -14.75
C VAL A 423 -20.65 2.74 -14.59
N GLU A 424 -21.10 2.72 -13.35
CA GLU A 424 -22.48 2.48 -12.99
C GLU A 424 -23.40 3.63 -13.42
N ALA A 425 -24.71 3.39 -13.45
CA ALA A 425 -25.69 4.40 -13.86
C ALA A 425 -25.69 5.66 -12.97
N ASP A 426 -25.29 5.54 -11.72
CA ASP A 426 -25.17 6.64 -10.75
C ASP A 426 -23.79 7.35 -10.77
N GLY A 427 -22.90 6.92 -11.69
CA GLY A 427 -21.57 7.50 -11.84
C GLY A 427 -20.50 6.92 -10.89
N THR A 428 -20.85 6.01 -10.00
CA THR A 428 -19.86 5.24 -9.25
C THR A 428 -19.14 4.24 -10.16
N VAL A 429 -18.00 3.75 -9.73
CA VAL A 429 -17.18 2.83 -10.53
C VAL A 429 -17.03 1.50 -9.80
N THR A 430 -17.34 0.42 -10.50
CA THR A 430 -17.10 -0.95 -10.05
C THR A 430 -15.77 -1.43 -10.62
N MET A 431 -14.83 -1.77 -9.72
CA MET A 431 -13.52 -2.33 -10.10
C MET A 431 -13.68 -3.80 -10.47
N LEU A 432 -13.15 -4.16 -11.64
CA LEU A 432 -13.21 -5.53 -12.15
C LEU A 432 -11.89 -6.29 -12.01
N GLY A 433 -10.81 -5.60 -11.56
CA GLY A 433 -9.49 -6.19 -11.39
C GLY A 433 -8.55 -5.99 -12.57
N ARG A 434 -7.35 -6.57 -12.49
CA ARG A 434 -6.32 -6.39 -13.53
C ARG A 434 -6.55 -7.28 -14.74
N GLY A 435 -6.51 -6.69 -15.92
CA GLY A 435 -6.66 -7.42 -17.16
C GLY A 435 -5.60 -8.50 -17.42
N SER A 436 -4.41 -8.35 -16.86
CA SER A 436 -3.32 -9.32 -16.97
C SER A 436 -3.55 -10.64 -16.22
N VAL A 437 -4.50 -10.68 -15.28
CA VAL A 437 -4.86 -11.87 -14.52
C VAL A 437 -6.29 -12.36 -14.80
N SER A 438 -7.02 -11.70 -15.72
CA SER A 438 -8.35 -12.14 -16.10
C SER A 438 -8.31 -13.52 -16.75
N ILE A 439 -9.30 -14.35 -16.43
CA ILE A 439 -9.45 -15.71 -16.94
C ILE A 439 -10.37 -15.67 -18.15
N ASN A 440 -9.92 -16.20 -19.29
CA ASN A 440 -10.75 -16.31 -20.49
C ASN A 440 -11.36 -17.71 -20.56
N SER A 441 -12.62 -17.85 -20.16
CA SER A 441 -13.34 -19.12 -20.17
C SER A 441 -14.50 -19.09 -21.17
N GLY A 442 -14.34 -19.82 -22.28
CA GLY A 442 -15.39 -19.92 -23.30
C GLY A 442 -15.77 -18.60 -23.97
N GLY A 443 -14.84 -17.63 -24.04
CA GLY A 443 -15.08 -16.29 -24.59
C GLY A 443 -15.49 -15.24 -23.55
N GLU A 444 -15.79 -15.66 -22.32
CA GLU A 444 -16.11 -14.77 -21.21
C GLU A 444 -14.86 -14.40 -20.42
N LYS A 445 -14.74 -13.13 -20.06
CA LYS A 445 -13.70 -12.65 -19.13
C LYS A 445 -14.18 -12.75 -17.69
N ILE A 446 -13.44 -13.50 -16.87
CA ILE A 446 -13.71 -13.68 -15.44
C ILE A 446 -12.56 -13.03 -14.66
N TYR A 447 -12.91 -12.22 -13.70
CA TYR A 447 -11.93 -11.52 -12.87
C TYR A 447 -11.73 -12.28 -11.55
N PRO A 448 -10.48 -12.67 -11.22
CA PRO A 448 -10.20 -13.47 -10.02
C PRO A 448 -10.78 -12.89 -8.75
N GLU A 449 -10.66 -11.57 -8.56
CA GLU A 449 -11.07 -10.88 -7.33
C GLU A 449 -12.57 -11.04 -7.01
N GLU A 450 -13.41 -11.10 -8.03
CA GLU A 450 -14.86 -11.32 -7.87
C GLU A 450 -15.15 -12.73 -7.32
N VAL A 451 -14.45 -13.71 -7.86
CA VAL A 451 -14.60 -15.13 -7.43
C VAL A 451 -13.98 -15.35 -6.05
N GLU A 452 -12.81 -14.72 -5.79
CA GLU A 452 -12.14 -14.74 -4.49
C GLU A 452 -13.01 -14.14 -3.39
N ALA A 453 -13.70 -13.02 -3.69
CA ALA A 453 -14.63 -12.40 -2.74
C ALA A 453 -15.77 -13.35 -2.37
N ALA A 454 -16.37 -14.01 -3.36
CA ALA A 454 -17.42 -15.00 -3.13
C ALA A 454 -16.91 -16.19 -2.32
N LEU A 455 -15.77 -16.79 -2.70
CA LEU A 455 -15.17 -17.91 -1.97
C LEU A 455 -14.88 -17.57 -0.51
N LYS A 456 -14.35 -16.38 -0.24
CA LYS A 456 -14.01 -15.94 1.12
C LYS A 456 -15.23 -15.62 1.98
N GLY A 457 -16.40 -15.51 1.39
CA GLY A 457 -17.68 -15.48 2.11
C GLY A 457 -18.07 -16.81 2.73
N HIS A 458 -17.54 -17.96 2.26
CA HIS A 458 -17.84 -19.26 2.80
C HIS A 458 -17.25 -19.45 4.20
N PRO A 459 -18.01 -20.00 5.19
CA PRO A 459 -17.56 -20.11 6.58
C PRO A 459 -16.27 -20.93 6.76
N ASP A 460 -16.01 -21.92 5.91
CA ASP A 460 -14.84 -22.80 5.99
C ASP A 460 -13.61 -22.28 5.23
N VAL A 461 -13.74 -21.17 4.51
CA VAL A 461 -12.63 -20.56 3.76
C VAL A 461 -11.96 -19.47 4.60
N PHE A 462 -10.67 -19.61 4.83
CA PHE A 462 -9.86 -18.56 5.46
C PHE A 462 -9.37 -17.54 4.43
N ASP A 463 -8.76 -18.02 3.33
CA ASP A 463 -8.29 -17.19 2.21
C ASP A 463 -8.37 -17.97 0.90
N ALA A 464 -8.42 -17.25 -0.23
CA ALA A 464 -8.47 -17.85 -1.55
C ALA A 464 -7.79 -16.98 -2.59
N LEU A 465 -7.10 -17.62 -3.56
CA LEU A 465 -6.68 -17.03 -4.82
C LEU A 465 -7.28 -17.83 -5.98
N VAL A 466 -7.61 -17.14 -7.06
CA VAL A 466 -8.25 -17.72 -8.23
C VAL A 466 -7.39 -17.49 -9.47
N VAL A 467 -7.17 -18.53 -10.25
CA VAL A 467 -6.36 -18.49 -11.48
C VAL A 467 -7.02 -19.25 -12.62
N GLY A 468 -6.64 -18.92 -13.85
CA GLY A 468 -7.02 -19.67 -15.03
C GLY A 468 -6.12 -20.87 -15.25
N VAL A 469 -6.69 -22.06 -15.35
CA VAL A 469 -5.99 -23.30 -15.74
C VAL A 469 -6.39 -23.67 -17.17
N PRO A 470 -5.45 -24.14 -18.02
CA PRO A 470 -5.77 -24.57 -19.38
C PRO A 470 -6.92 -25.56 -19.43
N ASP A 471 -7.84 -25.35 -20.34
CA ASP A 471 -9.03 -26.20 -20.55
C ASP A 471 -9.22 -26.45 -22.05
N PRO A 472 -9.31 -27.71 -22.51
CA PRO A 472 -9.43 -28.03 -23.94
C PRO A 472 -10.69 -27.49 -24.59
N ARG A 473 -11.79 -27.32 -23.83
CA ARG A 473 -13.08 -26.89 -24.33
C ARG A 473 -13.29 -25.37 -24.25
N TYR A 474 -12.80 -24.76 -23.16
CA TYR A 474 -13.07 -23.37 -22.84
C TYR A 474 -11.84 -22.46 -22.96
N GLY A 475 -10.68 -23.01 -23.38
CA GLY A 475 -9.39 -22.31 -23.36
C GLY A 475 -8.79 -22.24 -21.97
N GLN A 476 -9.56 -21.73 -21.02
CA GLN A 476 -9.24 -21.77 -19.58
C GLN A 476 -10.52 -22.07 -18.78
N HIS A 477 -10.35 -22.71 -17.61
CA HIS A 477 -11.38 -22.76 -16.57
C HIS A 477 -10.91 -22.10 -15.30
N VAL A 478 -11.85 -21.73 -14.45
CA VAL A 478 -11.58 -21.11 -13.15
C VAL A 478 -11.12 -22.17 -12.17
N ALA A 479 -9.94 -21.94 -11.57
CA ALA A 479 -9.35 -22.79 -10.54
C ALA A 479 -9.22 -21.99 -9.24
N ALA A 480 -9.57 -22.61 -8.11
CA ALA A 480 -9.45 -22.03 -6.79
C ALA A 480 -8.31 -22.67 -6.00
N VAL A 481 -7.40 -21.84 -5.47
CA VAL A 481 -6.38 -22.22 -4.48
C VAL A 481 -6.85 -21.67 -3.14
N VAL A 482 -7.27 -22.56 -2.25
CA VAL A 482 -7.99 -22.20 -1.02
C VAL A 482 -7.20 -22.60 0.21
N GLN A 483 -7.05 -21.67 1.13
CA GLN A 483 -6.64 -21.93 2.51
C GLN A 483 -7.91 -22.12 3.35
N PRO A 484 -8.19 -23.35 3.84
CA PRO A 484 -9.34 -23.57 4.70
C PRO A 484 -9.11 -23.01 6.12
N ARG A 485 -10.18 -22.81 6.87
CA ARG A 485 -10.08 -22.56 8.30
C ARG A 485 -9.56 -23.77 9.05
N PRO A 486 -8.92 -23.59 10.21
CA PRO A 486 -8.42 -24.70 11.02
C PRO A 486 -9.50 -25.77 11.27
N GLY A 487 -9.19 -27.01 10.88
CA GLY A 487 -10.10 -28.16 11.02
C GLY A 487 -11.16 -28.30 9.92
N ALA A 488 -11.30 -27.33 9.02
CA ALA A 488 -12.20 -27.42 7.87
C ALA A 488 -11.51 -28.05 6.65
N ARG A 489 -12.30 -28.68 5.78
CA ARG A 489 -11.87 -29.20 4.49
C ARG A 489 -13.03 -29.11 3.49
N PRO A 490 -13.35 -27.90 3.01
CA PRO A 490 -14.49 -27.72 2.12
C PRO A 490 -14.32 -28.49 0.82
N ALA A 491 -15.39 -29.15 0.36
CA ALA A 491 -15.43 -29.78 -0.94
C ALA A 491 -15.76 -28.76 -2.04
N LEU A 492 -15.31 -29.02 -3.27
CA LEU A 492 -15.61 -28.15 -4.41
C LEU A 492 -17.11 -27.99 -4.61
N SER A 493 -17.91 -29.05 -4.40
CA SER A 493 -19.37 -29.00 -4.54
C SER A 493 -20.05 -28.07 -3.52
N GLU A 494 -19.52 -27.97 -2.31
CA GLU A 494 -20.00 -27.06 -1.27
C GLU A 494 -19.68 -25.61 -1.65
N LEU A 495 -18.44 -25.37 -2.06
CA LEU A 495 -18.00 -24.07 -2.56
C LEU A 495 -18.75 -23.65 -3.84
N ASP A 496 -18.99 -24.59 -4.79
CA ASP A 496 -19.77 -24.34 -6.00
C ASP A 496 -21.18 -23.87 -5.65
N THR A 497 -21.86 -24.56 -4.75
CA THR A 497 -23.22 -24.21 -4.31
C THR A 497 -23.25 -22.81 -3.68
N PHE A 498 -22.29 -22.52 -2.79
CA PHE A 498 -22.21 -21.22 -2.13
C PHE A 498 -21.88 -20.10 -3.12
N VAL A 499 -20.85 -20.26 -3.94
CA VAL A 499 -20.42 -19.23 -4.90
C VAL A 499 -21.50 -18.94 -5.93
N ARG A 500 -22.32 -19.93 -6.34
CA ARG A 500 -23.47 -19.73 -7.25
C ARG A 500 -24.57 -18.89 -6.64
N SER A 501 -24.71 -18.83 -5.33
CA SER A 501 -25.66 -17.93 -4.69
C SER A 501 -25.22 -16.46 -4.73
N GLU A 502 -23.90 -16.22 -4.90
CA GLU A 502 -23.29 -14.89 -4.86
C GLU A 502 -23.00 -14.30 -6.25
N ILE A 503 -22.55 -15.14 -7.21
CA ILE A 503 -22.11 -14.72 -8.54
C ILE A 503 -22.62 -15.67 -9.65
N ALA A 504 -22.55 -15.20 -10.91
CA ALA A 504 -23.02 -15.97 -12.07
C ALA A 504 -22.28 -17.32 -12.21
N GLY A 505 -23.03 -18.36 -12.53
CA GLY A 505 -22.56 -19.75 -12.53
C GLY A 505 -21.39 -20.08 -13.48
N TYR A 506 -21.16 -19.29 -14.54
CA TYR A 506 -20.01 -19.50 -15.43
C TYR A 506 -18.67 -19.08 -14.80
N LYS A 507 -18.69 -18.29 -13.70
CA LYS A 507 -17.53 -17.81 -12.95
C LYS A 507 -17.06 -18.77 -11.86
N VAL A 508 -17.88 -19.78 -11.53
CA VAL A 508 -17.62 -20.69 -10.41
C VAL A 508 -16.39 -21.55 -10.68
N PRO A 509 -15.53 -21.77 -9.68
CA PRO A 509 -14.37 -22.65 -9.81
C PRO A 509 -14.77 -24.07 -10.20
N ARG A 510 -14.00 -24.66 -11.12
CA ARG A 510 -14.19 -26.06 -11.59
C ARG A 510 -13.14 -27.01 -11.05
N SER A 511 -12.12 -26.47 -10.40
CA SER A 511 -11.07 -27.25 -9.73
C SER A 511 -10.61 -26.55 -8.46
N LEU A 512 -10.22 -27.31 -7.47
CA LEU A 512 -9.85 -26.86 -6.12
C LEU A 512 -8.50 -27.42 -5.71
N TRP A 513 -7.64 -26.55 -5.21
CA TRP A 513 -6.39 -26.87 -4.52
C TRP A 513 -6.48 -26.35 -3.08
N LEU A 514 -6.35 -27.25 -2.10
CA LEU A 514 -6.28 -26.89 -0.69
C LEU A 514 -4.81 -26.69 -0.30
N VAL A 515 -4.51 -25.59 0.34
CA VAL A 515 -3.17 -25.22 0.79
C VAL A 515 -3.18 -24.83 2.28
N ASP A 516 -2.06 -25.04 2.95
CA ASP A 516 -1.92 -24.66 4.36
C ASP A 516 -1.94 -23.13 4.52
N GLU A 517 -1.36 -22.39 3.56
CA GLU A 517 -1.28 -20.95 3.58
C GLU A 517 -1.32 -20.37 2.15
N VAL A 518 -2.16 -19.38 1.93
CA VAL A 518 -2.18 -18.58 0.69
C VAL A 518 -1.09 -17.52 0.75
N LYS A 519 -0.20 -17.50 -0.26
CA LYS A 519 0.88 -16.50 -0.32
C LYS A 519 0.40 -15.15 -0.80
N ARG A 520 0.80 -14.14 -0.03
CA ARG A 520 0.58 -12.72 -0.33
C ARG A 520 1.85 -11.91 -0.12
N SER A 521 1.92 -10.76 -0.77
CA SER A 521 2.97 -9.77 -0.47
C SER A 521 2.81 -9.22 0.96
N PRO A 522 3.82 -8.51 1.51
CA PRO A 522 3.72 -7.84 2.81
C PRO A 522 2.55 -6.84 2.91
N ALA A 523 2.11 -6.29 1.77
CA ALA A 523 0.92 -5.43 1.67
C ALA A 523 -0.38 -6.20 1.45
N GLY A 524 -0.41 -7.50 1.68
CA GLY A 524 -1.60 -8.33 1.47
C GLY A 524 -1.98 -8.56 0.01
N LYS A 525 -1.19 -8.10 -0.97
CA LYS A 525 -1.49 -8.29 -2.39
C LYS A 525 -1.35 -9.76 -2.78
N PRO A 526 -2.29 -10.30 -3.60
CA PRO A 526 -2.28 -11.69 -4.06
C PRO A 526 -1.02 -12.02 -4.87
N ASP A 527 -0.45 -13.20 -4.63
CA ASP A 527 0.61 -13.77 -5.47
C ASP A 527 0.00 -14.78 -6.45
N TYR A 528 -0.57 -14.27 -7.55
CA TYR A 528 -1.16 -15.11 -8.59
C TYR A 528 -0.14 -16.01 -9.30
N ARG A 529 1.15 -15.63 -9.32
CA ARG A 529 2.20 -16.48 -9.86
C ARG A 529 2.36 -17.73 -9.01
N TRP A 530 2.50 -17.54 -7.70
CA TRP A 530 2.54 -18.65 -6.77
C TRP A 530 1.28 -19.53 -6.86
N ALA A 531 0.09 -18.93 -6.92
CA ALA A 531 -1.16 -19.67 -7.06
C ALA A 531 -1.18 -20.53 -8.34
N LYS A 532 -0.69 -20.01 -9.45
CA LYS A 532 -0.55 -20.75 -10.69
C LYS A 532 0.46 -21.90 -10.59
N GLU A 533 1.61 -21.66 -9.96
CA GLU A 533 2.60 -22.70 -9.68
C GLU A 533 2.00 -23.84 -8.84
N GLN A 534 1.08 -23.57 -7.90
CA GLN A 534 0.37 -24.64 -7.15
C GLN A 534 -0.48 -25.50 -8.07
N THR A 535 -1.14 -24.91 -9.06
CA THR A 535 -1.99 -25.66 -10.01
C THR A 535 -1.18 -26.47 -11.02
N GLU A 536 0.07 -26.08 -11.28
CA GLU A 536 0.99 -26.80 -12.18
C GLU A 536 1.80 -27.89 -11.46
N ALA A 537 2.10 -27.71 -10.16
CA ALA A 537 2.96 -28.58 -9.39
C ALA A 537 2.32 -29.91 -8.96
N ARG A 538 0.99 -29.96 -8.84
CA ARG A 538 0.26 -31.15 -8.39
C ARG A 538 -1.17 -31.16 -8.94
N PRO A 539 -1.80 -32.34 -9.02
CA PRO A 539 -3.22 -32.44 -9.36
C PRO A 539 -4.11 -31.68 -8.36
N ALA A 540 -5.29 -31.26 -8.82
CA ALA A 540 -6.30 -30.67 -7.96
C ALA A 540 -6.74 -31.68 -6.87
N ASP A 541 -7.07 -31.16 -5.69
CA ASP A 541 -7.63 -31.95 -4.59
C ASP A 541 -9.08 -32.38 -4.89
N ASP A 542 -9.80 -31.54 -5.65
CA ASP A 542 -11.17 -31.81 -6.10
C ASP A 542 -11.43 -31.18 -7.47
N VAL A 543 -12.18 -31.88 -8.34
CA VAL A 543 -12.49 -31.43 -9.70
C VAL A 543 -13.96 -31.70 -10.01
N HIS A 544 -14.62 -30.75 -10.61
CA HIS A 544 -16.02 -30.93 -11.05
C HIS A 544 -16.14 -32.12 -12.02
N ALA A 545 -17.11 -32.99 -11.81
CA ALA A 545 -17.26 -34.26 -12.53
C ALA A 545 -17.24 -34.15 -14.08
N ALA A 546 -17.64 -33.01 -14.63
CA ALA A 546 -17.56 -32.73 -16.07
C ALA A 546 -16.13 -32.48 -16.61
N HIS A 547 -15.13 -32.36 -15.75
CA HIS A 547 -13.72 -32.10 -16.07
C HIS A 547 -12.75 -33.18 -15.54
N ALA A 548 -13.26 -34.20 -14.85
CA ALA A 548 -12.47 -35.30 -14.29
C ALA A 548 -11.93 -36.31 -15.32
N THR A 549 -12.26 -36.13 -16.60
CA THR A 549 -11.93 -37.09 -17.68
C THR A 549 -11.13 -36.46 -18.83
N ALA A 550 -10.32 -35.45 -18.59
CA ALA A 550 -9.42 -34.90 -19.60
C ALA A 550 -7.94 -35.12 -19.25
#